data_60b110fff18e61185c0eb75d8406300d
#
_entry.id   60b110fff18e61185c0eb75d8406300d
#
_cell.length_a   1.000
_cell.length_b   1.000
_cell.length_c   1.000
_cell.angle_alpha   90.00
_cell.angle_beta   90.00
_cell.angle_gamma   90.00
#
_symmetry.space_group_name_H-M   'P 1'
#
loop_
_entity.id
_entity.type
_entity.pdbx_description
1 polymer ?
#
loop_
_entity_poly.entity_id
_entity_poly.type
_entity_poly.pdbx_seq_one_letter_code
_entity_poly.pdbx_strand_id
1 'polypeptide(L)'
;VGIKTVYASMLMSFSLSALDRFVPLAGTITDQPMLELIFAIFLPAVGSAVLFNIGASSGGTDIIAMILKAHSSMNIGTALLVVDITSVVMSFFVFGPTTGLYSSLGLMAKSLVIDGVIENINLCKCFHIICDDPDPICDFIIRELNRSATVYKAQGAFSHHSKTVIMTTMKRSQAVHLRNYIKKVEPTAFILIS
;
A
#
# COMPACT_ATOMS: atom_id res chain seq x y z
N VAL A 1 -0.35 18.72 0.44
CA VAL A 1 -1.05 17.97 -0.62
C VAL A 1 -0.92 18.71 -1.96
N GLY A 2 -1.32 19.99 -2.07
CA GLY A 2 -1.43 20.70 -3.35
C GLY A 2 -0.18 20.69 -4.24
N ILE A 3 0.99 21.06 -3.71
CA ILE A 3 2.23 21.17 -4.51
C ILE A 3 2.65 19.79 -5.07
N LYS A 4 2.55 18.74 -4.27
CA LYS A 4 2.88 17.37 -4.71
C LYS A 4 1.94 16.89 -5.82
N THR A 5 0.65 17.22 -5.71
CA THR A 5 -0.35 16.89 -6.73
C THR A 5 -0.09 17.63 -8.05
N VAL A 6 0.21 18.92 -8.00
CA VAL A 6 0.55 19.69 -9.21
C VAL A 6 1.77 19.09 -9.92
N TYR A 7 2.82 18.78 -9.16
CA TYR A 7 4.01 18.15 -9.72
C TYR A 7 3.72 16.77 -10.32
N ALA A 8 2.96 15.93 -9.63
CA ALA A 8 2.57 14.61 -10.12
C ALA A 8 1.71 14.70 -11.40
N SER A 9 0.75 15.62 -11.43
CA SER A 9 -0.11 15.83 -12.62
C SER A 9 0.68 16.33 -13.83
N MET A 10 1.63 17.26 -13.62
CA MET A 10 2.52 17.72 -14.68
C MET A 10 3.41 16.60 -15.22
N LEU A 11 4.01 15.82 -14.32
CA LEU A 11 4.86 14.68 -14.70
C LEU A 11 4.06 13.64 -15.48
N MET A 12 2.83 13.35 -15.06
CA MET A 12 1.95 12.40 -15.73
C MET A 12 1.55 12.89 -17.13
N SER A 13 1.14 14.17 -17.26
CA SER A 13 0.79 14.76 -18.54
C SER A 13 1.97 14.76 -19.51
N PHE A 14 3.16 15.10 -19.02
CA PHE A 14 4.37 15.08 -19.83
C PHE A 14 4.72 13.65 -20.28
N SER A 15 4.63 12.66 -19.37
CA SER A 15 4.90 11.26 -19.69
C SER A 15 3.92 10.70 -20.73
N LEU A 16 2.62 11.02 -20.60
CA LEU A 16 1.61 10.62 -21.58
C LEU A 16 1.88 11.26 -22.94
N SER A 17 2.15 12.56 -23.00
CA SER A 17 2.48 13.25 -24.26
C SER A 17 3.74 12.69 -24.91
N ALA A 18 4.75 12.32 -24.11
CA ALA A 18 5.96 11.68 -24.62
C ALA A 18 5.66 10.28 -25.18
N LEU A 19 4.87 9.46 -24.47
CA LEU A 19 4.47 8.14 -24.94
C LEU A 19 3.67 8.23 -26.26
N ASP A 20 2.70 9.10 -26.34
CA ASP A 20 1.93 9.31 -27.58
C ASP A 20 2.82 9.72 -28.78
N ARG A 21 3.90 10.45 -28.50
CA ARG A 21 4.83 10.89 -29.53
C ARG A 21 5.77 9.78 -30.00
N PHE A 22 6.26 8.95 -29.07
CA PHE A 22 7.26 7.90 -29.36
C PHE A 22 6.66 6.56 -29.71
N VAL A 23 5.47 6.26 -29.19
CA VAL A 23 4.77 4.97 -29.40
C VAL A 23 3.29 5.26 -29.76
N PRO A 24 3.03 5.79 -30.96
CA PRO A 24 1.64 6.02 -31.38
C PRO A 24 0.94 4.67 -31.58
N LEU A 25 0.04 4.31 -30.66
CA LEU A 25 -0.80 3.13 -30.76
C LEU A 25 -2.00 3.44 -31.65
N ALA A 26 -2.03 2.88 -32.84
CA ALA A 26 -3.11 3.09 -33.81
C ALA A 26 -4.36 2.21 -33.56
N GLY A 27 -4.41 1.44 -32.47
CA GLY A 27 -5.53 0.54 -32.17
C GLY A 27 -5.29 -0.31 -30.93
N THR A 28 -6.10 -1.33 -30.76
CA THR A 28 -5.97 -2.34 -29.68
C THR A 28 -4.68 -3.15 -29.87
N ILE A 29 -4.01 -3.49 -28.79
CA ILE A 29 -2.78 -4.30 -28.82
C ILE A 29 -3.12 -5.76 -29.07
N THR A 30 -4.29 -6.21 -28.58
CA THR A 30 -4.75 -7.58 -28.72
C THR A 30 -6.23 -7.63 -29.12
N ASP A 31 -6.68 -8.75 -29.68
CA ASP A 31 -8.10 -9.00 -29.97
C ASP A 31 -8.91 -9.44 -28.74
N GLN A 32 -8.32 -9.36 -27.55
CA GLN A 32 -8.96 -9.80 -26.30
C GLN A 32 -9.24 -8.62 -25.36
N PRO A 33 -10.45 -8.02 -25.41
CA PRO A 33 -10.80 -6.83 -24.62
C PRO A 33 -10.63 -7.01 -23.11
N MET A 34 -10.87 -8.24 -22.61
CA MET A 34 -10.74 -8.52 -21.17
C MET A 34 -9.28 -8.48 -20.71
N LEU A 35 -8.35 -8.98 -21.52
CA LEU A 35 -6.92 -8.94 -21.21
C LEU A 35 -6.41 -7.50 -21.18
N GLU A 36 -6.78 -6.69 -22.17
CA GLU A 36 -6.43 -5.28 -22.21
C GLU A 36 -7.00 -4.51 -21.04
N LEU A 37 -8.25 -4.78 -20.65
CA LEU A 37 -8.90 -4.17 -19.49
C LEU A 37 -8.10 -4.43 -18.21
N ILE A 38 -7.66 -5.66 -17.98
CA ILE A 38 -6.89 -6.02 -16.78
C ILE A 38 -5.61 -5.17 -16.69
N PHE A 39 -4.83 -5.08 -17.76
CA PHE A 39 -3.59 -4.30 -17.76
C PHE A 39 -3.85 -2.81 -17.69
N ALA A 40 -4.86 -2.30 -18.38
CA ALA A 40 -5.25 -0.89 -18.37
C ALA A 40 -5.71 -0.42 -16.97
N ILE A 41 -6.21 -1.32 -16.13
CA ILE A 41 -6.62 -1.02 -14.77
C ILE A 41 -5.45 -1.19 -13.80
N PHE A 42 -4.75 -2.33 -13.87
CA PHE A 42 -3.76 -2.72 -12.86
C PHE A 42 -2.57 -1.77 -12.79
N LEU A 43 -1.95 -1.42 -13.93
CA LEU A 43 -0.78 -0.55 -13.94
C LEU A 43 -1.08 0.86 -13.39
N PRO A 44 -2.10 1.58 -13.90
CA PRO A 44 -2.42 2.90 -13.36
C PRO A 44 -2.91 2.85 -11.90
N ALA A 45 -3.62 1.79 -11.49
CA ALA A 45 -4.07 1.64 -10.11
C ALA A 45 -2.90 1.54 -9.12
N VAL A 46 -1.86 0.75 -9.46
CA VAL A 46 -0.64 0.67 -8.65
C VAL A 46 0.07 2.02 -8.60
N GLY A 47 0.20 2.72 -9.73
CA GLY A 47 0.77 4.06 -9.78
C GLY A 47 0.01 5.08 -8.91
N SER A 48 -1.32 5.09 -9.03
CA SER A 48 -2.20 5.94 -8.21
C SER A 48 -2.09 5.61 -6.73
N ALA A 49 -2.01 4.32 -6.37
CA ALA A 49 -1.84 3.89 -4.97
C ALA A 49 -0.55 4.43 -4.35
N VAL A 50 0.56 4.43 -5.09
CA VAL A 50 1.83 5.02 -4.64
C VAL A 50 1.70 6.53 -4.45
N LEU A 51 1.05 7.25 -5.39
CA LEU A 51 0.80 8.68 -5.26
C LEU A 51 -0.07 9.00 -4.04
N PHE A 52 -1.16 8.28 -3.84
CA PHE A 52 -2.03 8.45 -2.68
C PHE A 52 -1.31 8.18 -1.36
N ASN A 53 -0.42 7.19 -1.33
CA ASN A 53 0.36 6.87 -0.14
C ASN A 53 1.30 8.00 0.30
N ILE A 54 1.82 8.80 -0.64
CA ILE A 54 2.64 9.98 -0.33
C ILE A 54 1.82 11.28 -0.19
N GLY A 55 0.49 11.17 -0.24
CA GLY A 55 -0.44 12.30 -0.13
C GLY A 55 -0.50 13.17 -1.38
N ALA A 56 -0.29 12.58 -2.56
CA ALA A 56 -0.46 13.21 -3.87
C ALA A 56 -1.55 12.48 -4.67
N SER A 57 -2.02 13.10 -5.76
CA SER A 57 -2.94 12.49 -6.72
C SER A 57 -2.50 12.78 -8.15
N SER A 58 -3.04 12.02 -9.09
CA SER A 58 -2.84 12.27 -10.53
C SER A 58 -3.66 13.47 -11.06
N GLY A 59 -4.62 13.95 -10.28
CA GLY A 59 -5.54 15.03 -10.67
C GLY A 59 -6.97 14.52 -10.85
N GLY A 60 -7.86 15.39 -11.39
CA GLY A 60 -9.24 15.02 -11.69
C GLY A 60 -10.05 14.59 -10.47
N THR A 61 -10.87 13.54 -10.63
CA THR A 61 -11.73 12.97 -9.58
C THR A 61 -10.96 12.41 -8.39
N ASP A 62 -9.69 12.04 -8.58
CA ASP A 62 -8.81 11.54 -7.53
C ASP A 62 -8.63 12.57 -6.39
N ILE A 63 -8.64 13.89 -6.71
CA ILE A 63 -8.57 14.95 -5.70
C ILE A 63 -9.81 14.93 -4.81
N ILE A 64 -10.99 14.76 -5.43
CA ILE A 64 -12.27 14.70 -4.70
C ILE A 64 -12.28 13.50 -3.77
N ALA A 65 -11.81 12.34 -4.25
CA ALA A 65 -11.69 11.13 -3.44
C ALA A 65 -10.73 11.33 -2.24
N MET A 66 -9.60 12.03 -2.43
CA MET A 66 -8.70 12.36 -1.33
C MET A 66 -9.34 13.30 -0.30
N ILE A 67 -10.12 14.28 -0.74
CA ILE A 67 -10.86 15.18 0.15
C ILE A 67 -11.91 14.38 0.94
N LEU A 68 -12.66 13.51 0.26
CA LEU A 68 -13.65 12.64 0.89
C LEU A 68 -13.02 11.74 1.96
N LYS A 69 -11.90 11.09 1.64
CA LYS A 69 -11.11 10.32 2.61
C LYS A 69 -10.66 11.16 3.80
N ALA A 70 -10.23 12.40 3.58
CA ALA A 70 -9.74 13.26 4.66
C ALA A 70 -10.85 13.67 5.64
N HIS A 71 -12.12 13.67 5.22
CA HIS A 71 -13.28 14.04 6.03
C HIS A 71 -14.14 12.83 6.45
N SER A 72 -13.75 11.61 6.08
CA SER A 72 -14.44 10.38 6.45
C SER A 72 -13.44 9.29 6.87
N SER A 73 -13.94 8.24 7.52
CA SER A 73 -13.14 7.06 7.89
C SER A 73 -12.99 6.03 6.77
N MET A 74 -13.35 6.40 5.53
CA MET A 74 -13.33 5.50 4.37
C MET A 74 -11.91 5.28 3.85
N ASN A 75 -11.66 4.08 3.29
CA ASN A 75 -10.45 3.83 2.52
C ASN A 75 -10.46 4.63 1.21
N ILE A 76 -9.28 4.86 0.62
CA ILE A 76 -9.19 5.68 -0.59
C ILE A 76 -9.86 5.01 -1.79
N GLY A 77 -9.79 3.68 -1.91
CA GLY A 77 -10.46 2.94 -2.96
C GLY A 77 -11.99 3.05 -2.85
N THR A 78 -12.54 2.96 -1.65
CA THR A 78 -13.96 3.18 -1.41
C THR A 78 -14.38 4.62 -1.73
N ALA A 79 -13.54 5.61 -1.39
CA ALA A 79 -13.80 7.01 -1.75
C ALA A 79 -13.82 7.22 -3.27
N LEU A 80 -12.92 6.55 -4.00
CA LEU A 80 -12.91 6.54 -5.47
C LEU A 80 -14.17 5.91 -6.05
N LEU A 81 -14.63 4.77 -5.50
CA LEU A 81 -15.89 4.15 -5.90
C LEU A 81 -17.07 5.13 -5.80
N VAL A 82 -17.17 5.83 -4.68
CA VAL A 82 -18.27 6.79 -4.44
C VAL A 82 -18.21 7.96 -5.43
N VAL A 83 -17.02 8.49 -5.69
CA VAL A 83 -16.86 9.63 -6.61
C VAL A 83 -17.09 9.23 -8.05
N ASP A 84 -16.57 8.09 -8.48
CA ASP A 84 -16.59 7.68 -9.89
C ASP A 84 -17.87 6.92 -10.29
N ILE A 85 -18.76 6.57 -9.33
CA ILE A 85 -20.00 5.83 -9.60
C ILE A 85 -20.89 6.56 -10.61
N THR A 86 -20.90 7.89 -10.55
CA THR A 86 -21.67 8.73 -11.48
C THR A 86 -21.22 8.53 -12.92
N SER A 87 -19.90 8.46 -13.13
CA SER A 87 -19.30 8.22 -14.46
C SER A 87 -19.67 6.83 -14.99
N VAL A 88 -19.69 5.83 -14.12
CA VAL A 88 -20.08 4.45 -14.48
C VAL A 88 -21.55 4.40 -14.87
N VAL A 89 -22.43 5.04 -14.09
CA VAL A 89 -23.88 5.10 -14.42
C VAL A 89 -24.07 5.79 -15.77
N MET A 90 -23.41 6.92 -16.00
CA MET A 90 -23.48 7.61 -17.29
C MET A 90 -22.99 6.74 -18.45
N SER A 91 -21.99 5.89 -18.25
CA SER A 91 -21.47 5.02 -19.31
C SER A 91 -22.49 3.99 -19.80
N PHE A 92 -23.41 3.53 -18.94
CA PHE A 92 -24.51 2.66 -19.35
C PHE A 92 -25.47 3.35 -20.32
N PHE A 93 -25.76 4.62 -20.09
CA PHE A 93 -26.72 5.35 -20.91
C PHE A 93 -26.09 5.86 -22.22
N VAL A 94 -24.83 6.26 -22.20
CA VAL A 94 -24.15 6.88 -23.37
C VAL A 94 -23.56 5.82 -24.30
N PHE A 95 -22.89 4.81 -23.73
CA PHE A 95 -22.13 3.82 -24.51
C PHE A 95 -22.76 2.42 -24.54
N GLY A 96 -23.90 2.28 -23.87
CA GLY A 96 -24.65 1.02 -23.81
C GLY A 96 -24.20 0.05 -22.71
N PRO A 97 -24.97 -1.06 -22.53
CA PRO A 97 -24.82 -1.94 -21.36
C PRO A 97 -23.46 -2.66 -21.31
N THR A 98 -22.91 -3.06 -22.43
CA THR A 98 -21.61 -3.75 -22.48
C THR A 98 -20.48 -2.88 -21.93
N THR A 99 -20.40 -1.62 -22.40
CA THR A 99 -19.40 -0.66 -21.91
C THR A 99 -19.63 -0.31 -20.45
N GLY A 100 -20.88 -0.14 -20.04
CA GLY A 100 -21.25 0.10 -18.65
C GLY A 100 -20.81 -1.02 -17.71
N LEU A 101 -20.98 -2.30 -18.11
CA LEU A 101 -20.50 -3.44 -17.34
C LEU A 101 -18.98 -3.49 -17.24
N TYR A 102 -18.26 -3.26 -18.32
CA TYR A 102 -16.79 -3.18 -18.29
C TYR A 102 -16.30 -2.01 -17.41
N SER A 103 -16.96 -0.85 -17.48
CA SER A 103 -16.64 0.30 -16.63
C SER A 103 -16.86 0.02 -15.15
N SER A 104 -17.97 -0.65 -14.80
CA SER A 104 -18.26 -1.02 -13.41
C SER A 104 -17.24 -2.04 -12.88
N LEU A 105 -16.92 -3.06 -13.66
CA LEU A 105 -15.89 -4.05 -13.33
C LEU A 105 -14.53 -3.38 -13.14
N GLY A 106 -14.18 -2.47 -14.06
CA GLY A 106 -12.94 -1.71 -14.01
C GLY A 106 -12.81 -0.84 -12.78
N LEU A 107 -13.88 -0.12 -12.41
CA LEU A 107 -13.90 0.72 -11.20
C LEU A 107 -13.74 -0.12 -9.93
N MET A 108 -14.46 -1.25 -9.83
CA MET A 108 -14.34 -2.15 -8.68
C MET A 108 -12.91 -2.72 -8.56
N ALA A 109 -12.35 -3.20 -9.67
CA ALA A 109 -10.99 -3.75 -9.70
C ALA A 109 -9.94 -2.67 -9.34
N LYS A 110 -10.05 -1.45 -9.89
CA LYS A 110 -9.19 -0.31 -9.57
C LYS A 110 -9.20 -0.02 -8.07
N SER A 111 -10.38 0.04 -7.46
CA SER A 111 -10.56 0.32 -6.03
C SER A 111 -9.86 -0.74 -5.16
N LEU A 112 -10.09 -2.03 -5.44
CA LEU A 112 -9.49 -3.14 -4.70
C LEU A 112 -7.95 -3.14 -4.82
N VAL A 113 -7.43 -2.89 -6.02
CA VAL A 113 -5.97 -2.83 -6.25
C VAL A 113 -5.36 -1.68 -5.47
N ILE A 114 -5.97 -0.49 -5.51
CA ILE A 114 -5.45 0.69 -4.79
C ILE A 114 -5.42 0.42 -3.29
N ASP A 115 -6.51 -0.04 -2.70
CA ASP A 115 -6.57 -0.31 -1.26
C ASP A 115 -5.60 -1.41 -0.86
N GLY A 116 -5.53 -2.51 -1.61
CA GLY A 116 -4.59 -3.59 -1.35
C GLY A 116 -3.12 -3.17 -1.45
N VAL A 117 -2.76 -2.34 -2.41
CA VAL A 117 -1.38 -1.82 -2.55
C VAL A 117 -1.03 -0.89 -1.40
N ILE A 118 -1.92 0.04 -1.03
CA ILE A 118 -1.69 0.98 0.09
C ILE A 118 -1.57 0.23 1.41
N GLU A 119 -2.44 -0.75 1.65
CA GLU A 119 -2.38 -1.60 2.84
C GLU A 119 -1.04 -2.33 2.92
N ASN A 120 -0.61 -2.98 1.85
CA ASN A 120 0.67 -3.69 1.79
C ASN A 120 1.88 -2.77 2.02
N ILE A 121 1.88 -1.54 1.48
CA ILE A 121 2.96 -0.57 1.68
C ILE A 121 3.03 -0.13 3.15
N ASN A 122 1.87 0.03 3.81
CA ASN A 122 1.77 0.54 5.17
C ASN A 122 1.73 -0.57 6.23
N LEU A 123 1.76 -1.83 5.82
CA LEU A 123 1.72 -2.97 6.73
C LEU A 123 2.88 -2.90 7.72
N CYS A 124 2.54 -2.83 8.99
CA CYS A 124 3.48 -2.99 10.10
C CYS A 124 3.40 -4.42 10.63
N LYS A 125 4.55 -5.00 10.90
CA LYS A 125 4.69 -6.30 11.55
C LYS A 125 4.90 -6.13 13.03
N CYS A 126 4.20 -6.91 13.85
CA CYS A 126 4.44 -7.01 15.28
C CYS A 126 5.43 -8.14 15.57
N PHE A 127 6.46 -7.83 16.32
CA PHE A 127 7.50 -8.78 16.75
C PHE A 127 7.37 -9.04 18.22
N HIS A 128 7.35 -10.31 18.58
CA HIS A 128 7.57 -10.79 19.94
C HIS A 128 8.89 -11.55 19.96
N ILE A 129 9.87 -11.02 20.65
CA ILE A 129 11.22 -11.58 20.73
C ILE A 129 11.39 -12.10 22.15
N ILE A 130 11.59 -13.39 22.30
CA ILE A 130 11.84 -14.04 23.59
C ILE A 130 13.34 -14.28 23.69
N CYS A 131 13.99 -13.61 24.63
CA CYS A 131 15.45 -13.60 24.79
C CYS A 131 15.84 -13.69 26.27
N ASP A 132 17.10 -13.98 26.50
CA ASP A 132 17.70 -13.97 27.84
C ASP A 132 18.28 -12.58 28.16
N ASP A 133 18.97 -11.94 27.18
CA ASP A 133 19.55 -10.61 27.33
C ASP A 133 18.84 -9.60 26.42
N PRO A 134 17.93 -8.76 26.97
CA PRO A 134 17.14 -7.82 26.17
C PRO A 134 17.91 -6.55 25.78
N ASP A 135 18.96 -6.17 26.52
CA ASP A 135 19.58 -4.84 26.41
C ASP A 135 20.19 -4.56 25.03
N PRO A 136 21.01 -5.45 24.41
CA PRO A 136 21.57 -5.21 23.09
C PRO A 136 20.48 -5.09 22.01
N ILE A 137 19.41 -5.89 22.13
CA ILE A 137 18.30 -5.91 21.17
C ILE A 137 17.48 -4.62 21.30
N CYS A 138 17.20 -4.17 22.52
CA CYS A 138 16.49 -2.93 22.79
C CYS A 138 17.28 -1.71 22.29
N ASP A 139 18.58 -1.68 22.54
CA ASP A 139 19.46 -0.60 22.06
C ASP A 139 19.46 -0.52 20.53
N PHE A 140 19.51 -1.63 19.83
CA PHE A 140 19.42 -1.67 18.38
C PHE A 140 18.06 -1.17 17.88
N ILE A 141 16.95 -1.59 18.50
CA ILE A 141 15.59 -1.15 18.13
C ILE A 141 15.44 0.36 18.29
N ILE A 142 15.96 0.92 19.39
CA ILE A 142 15.81 2.35 19.71
C ILE A 142 16.76 3.19 18.86
N ARG A 143 18.05 2.85 18.80
CA ARG A 143 19.07 3.71 18.17
C ARG A 143 19.16 3.55 16.66
N GLU A 144 19.09 2.31 16.16
CA GLU A 144 19.25 2.05 14.73
C GLU A 144 17.94 2.06 13.97
N LEU A 145 16.87 1.48 14.55
CA LEU A 145 15.58 1.40 13.87
C LEU A 145 14.66 2.58 14.21
N ASN A 146 15.03 3.40 15.21
CA ASN A 146 14.23 4.52 15.71
C ASN A 146 12.78 4.11 16.01
N ARG A 147 12.63 3.01 16.79
CA ARG A 147 11.35 2.42 17.18
C ARG A 147 11.29 2.25 18.68
N SER A 148 10.07 2.23 19.21
CA SER A 148 9.83 1.88 20.60
C SER A 148 9.75 0.38 20.78
N ALA A 149 10.16 -0.09 21.96
CA ALA A 149 10.01 -1.47 22.38
C ALA A 149 9.35 -1.53 23.77
N THR A 150 8.48 -2.50 23.96
CA THR A 150 7.89 -2.81 25.27
C THR A 150 8.52 -4.09 25.77
N VAL A 151 9.05 -4.07 26.98
CA VAL A 151 9.74 -5.20 27.59
C VAL A 151 8.93 -5.70 28.79
N TYR A 152 8.72 -7.00 28.88
CA TYR A 152 8.09 -7.63 30.03
C TYR A 152 8.73 -9.00 30.33
N LYS A 153 8.67 -9.41 31.58
CA LYS A 153 9.19 -10.71 32.02
C LYS A 153 8.13 -11.78 31.79
N ALA A 154 8.56 -12.93 31.31
CA ALA A 154 7.74 -14.11 31.14
C ALA A 154 8.46 -15.32 31.72
N GLN A 155 7.71 -16.36 32.04
CA GLN A 155 8.26 -17.60 32.55
C GLN A 155 7.91 -18.75 31.61
N GLY A 156 8.90 -19.56 31.26
CA GLY A 156 8.68 -20.78 30.48
C GLY A 156 7.83 -21.79 31.26
N ALA A 157 6.70 -22.21 30.68
CA ALA A 157 5.77 -23.12 31.35
C ALA A 157 6.40 -24.49 31.68
N PHE A 158 7.31 -24.98 30.88
CA PHE A 158 7.99 -26.24 31.05
C PHE A 158 9.29 -26.12 31.87
N SER A 159 10.14 -25.14 31.50
CA SER A 159 11.47 -25.01 32.13
C SER A 159 11.47 -24.20 33.41
N HIS A 160 10.39 -23.45 33.70
CA HIS A 160 10.26 -22.48 34.78
C HIS A 160 11.35 -21.40 34.81
N HIS A 161 12.16 -21.29 33.72
CA HIS A 161 13.16 -20.25 33.60
C HIS A 161 12.49 -18.90 33.26
N SER A 162 13.02 -17.85 33.88
CA SER A 162 12.61 -16.47 33.56
C SER A 162 13.20 -16.07 32.18
N LYS A 163 12.38 -15.58 31.29
CA LYS A 163 12.74 -15.03 29.98
C LYS A 163 12.22 -13.62 29.88
N THR A 164 12.85 -12.84 29.04
CA THR A 164 12.37 -11.49 28.71
C THR A 164 11.72 -11.50 27.33
N VAL A 165 10.56 -10.85 27.23
CA VAL A 165 9.85 -10.70 25.95
C VAL A 165 9.89 -9.24 25.55
N ILE A 166 10.40 -8.97 24.35
CA ILE A 166 10.42 -7.65 23.74
C ILE A 166 9.34 -7.63 22.69
N MET A 167 8.40 -6.70 22.83
CA MET A 167 7.35 -6.45 21.84
C MET A 167 7.64 -5.14 21.12
N THR A 168 7.68 -5.16 19.79
CA THR A 168 7.90 -3.99 18.95
C THR A 168 7.16 -4.10 17.63
N THR A 169 6.80 -2.96 17.06
CA THR A 169 6.13 -2.90 15.75
C THR A 169 6.98 -2.10 14.77
N MET A 170 7.11 -2.63 13.55
CA MET A 170 7.94 -1.98 12.53
C MET A 170 7.50 -2.35 11.11
N LYS A 171 7.97 -1.57 10.12
CA LYS A 171 7.76 -1.87 8.72
C LYS A 171 8.58 -3.08 8.29
N ARG A 172 8.13 -3.76 7.22
CA ARG A 172 8.76 -4.98 6.69
C ARG A 172 10.26 -4.82 6.38
N SER A 173 10.69 -3.67 5.88
CA SER A 173 12.11 -3.41 5.61
C SER A 173 12.96 -3.44 6.88
N GLN A 174 12.49 -2.80 7.96
CA GLN A 174 13.16 -2.78 9.26
C GLN A 174 13.17 -4.16 9.93
N ALA A 175 12.11 -4.94 9.70
CA ALA A 175 11.97 -6.31 10.21
C ALA A 175 13.11 -7.23 9.78
N VAL A 176 13.57 -7.13 8.55
CA VAL A 176 14.70 -7.91 8.03
C VAL A 176 15.99 -7.55 8.75
N HIS A 177 16.25 -6.25 8.97
CA HIS A 177 17.42 -5.79 9.70
C HIS A 177 17.42 -6.28 11.15
N LEU A 178 16.29 -6.15 11.85
CA LEU A 178 16.16 -6.64 13.21
C LEU A 178 16.39 -8.15 13.32
N ARG A 179 15.75 -8.93 12.45
CA ARG A 179 15.92 -10.39 12.43
C ARG A 179 17.38 -10.81 12.23
N ASN A 180 18.08 -10.15 11.30
CA ASN A 180 19.48 -10.45 11.02
C ASN A 180 20.38 -10.07 12.20
N TYR A 181 20.08 -8.98 12.90
CA TYR A 181 20.80 -8.55 14.08
C TYR A 181 20.62 -9.53 15.23
N ILE A 182 19.37 -9.91 15.55
CA ILE A 182 19.07 -10.85 16.64
C ILE A 182 19.79 -12.20 16.42
N LYS A 183 19.77 -12.72 15.18
CA LYS A 183 20.46 -13.97 14.86
C LYS A 183 21.98 -13.92 15.09
N LYS A 184 22.59 -12.73 15.05
CA LYS A 184 24.03 -12.55 15.30
C LYS A 184 24.33 -12.41 16.79
N VAL A 185 23.47 -11.70 17.54
CA VAL A 185 23.70 -11.35 18.95
C VAL A 185 23.23 -12.49 19.85
N GLU A 186 22.06 -13.03 19.58
CA GLU A 186 21.46 -14.09 20.38
C GLU A 186 20.78 -15.14 19.48
N PRO A 187 21.55 -16.11 18.96
CA PRO A 187 21.01 -17.14 18.05
C PRO A 187 19.89 -18.00 18.64
N THR A 188 19.83 -18.08 19.98
CA THR A 188 18.83 -18.85 20.74
C THR A 188 17.52 -18.08 20.96
N ALA A 189 17.49 -16.79 20.64
CA ALA A 189 16.28 -15.98 20.77
C ALA A 189 15.17 -16.48 19.84
N PHE A 190 13.96 -16.59 20.35
CA PHE A 190 12.79 -16.97 19.58
C PHE A 190 12.05 -15.73 19.08
N ILE A 191 11.79 -15.67 17.78
CA ILE A 191 11.12 -14.53 17.14
C ILE A 191 9.78 -14.98 16.59
N LEU A 192 8.70 -14.45 17.13
CA LEU A 192 7.35 -14.58 16.59
C LEU A 192 7.00 -13.31 15.84
N ILE A 193 6.48 -13.44 14.63
CA ILE A 193 6.09 -12.33 13.74
C ILE A 193 4.61 -12.51 13.40
N SER A 194 3.80 -11.49 13.70
CA SER A 194 2.38 -11.45 13.31
C SER A 194 2.01 -10.16 12.53
#